data_4119c112985e4c4777c65ebebfd23525
#
_entry.id   4119c112985e4c4777c65ebebfd23525
#
_cell.length_a   1.000
_cell.length_b   1.000
_cell.length_c   1.000
_cell.angle_alpha   90.00
_cell.angle_beta   90.00
_cell.angle_gamma   90.00
#
_symmetry.space_group_name_H-M   'P 1'
#
loop_
_entity.id
_entity.type
_entity.pdbx_description
1 polymer ?
#
loop_
_entity_poly.entity_id
_entity_poly.type
_entity_poly.pdbx_seq_one_letter_code
_entity_poly.pdbx_strand_id
1 'polypeptide(L)'
;MTSPLTNLGMTIPLIAAPMAGGATTPAMVIAASRAGGLGLLAAGYKSADAVEAEIAAVADASVPFGVNVFAPNPVPVTAETYREYAAAVQQRADRFGLNLPTDPRDDDDAFTDKIDVLLAHPVPVVSFTFGVPGADVIRALQKVGTAVVQTVTSPQEAELAAAAGVDMLAVQAAVAGGHSGTLTPDRMPEPVPIGELITRVATAVHLPLIAAGGLATPKDVSAALSAGAAAAAVGTVLLRAEESGASATHQAALADPARTETVITRAFTGRPARGLRNAFIDEFEPIAPLGYPAIHYLTSPLRKAAAAADEPELLHLWAGTGFRHARKEPTAKILADLVADS
;
A
#
# COMPACT_ATOMS: atom_id res chain seq x y z
N MET A 1 12.50 15.13 18.79
CA MET A 1 12.25 13.74 19.26
C MET A 1 13.07 12.81 18.38
N THR A 2 13.79 11.88 18.92
CA THR A 2 14.48 10.83 18.14
C THR A 2 13.42 9.88 17.61
N SER A 3 13.30 9.79 16.29
CA SER A 3 12.39 8.82 15.64
C SER A 3 12.94 7.40 15.79
N PRO A 4 12.12 6.36 16.01
CA PRO A 4 12.59 4.97 15.92
C PRO A 4 13.36 4.68 14.64
N LEU A 5 13.05 5.35 13.53
CA LEU A 5 13.76 5.24 12.25
C LEU A 5 15.25 5.65 12.35
N THR A 6 15.58 6.59 13.22
CA THR A 6 16.99 7.03 13.43
C THR A 6 17.87 5.89 13.95
N ASN A 7 17.29 4.99 14.75
CA ASN A 7 17.99 3.85 15.33
C ASN A 7 18.23 2.70 14.34
N LEU A 8 17.61 2.75 13.16
CA LEU A 8 17.75 1.73 12.10
C LEU A 8 18.95 1.97 11.18
N GLY A 9 19.75 3.01 11.44
CA GLY A 9 20.91 3.34 10.61
C GLY A 9 20.56 3.89 9.23
N MET A 10 19.33 4.41 9.03
CA MET A 10 18.95 5.07 7.78
C MET A 10 19.84 6.30 7.56
N THR A 11 20.42 6.39 6.36
CA THR A 11 21.24 7.55 5.93
C THR A 11 20.48 8.48 4.99
N ILE A 12 19.39 8.01 4.40
CA ILE A 12 18.45 8.83 3.64
C ILE A 12 17.03 8.66 4.22
N PRO A 13 16.22 9.73 4.32
CA PRO A 13 14.90 9.68 4.94
C PRO A 13 13.83 9.13 3.97
N LEU A 14 14.13 8.03 3.28
CA LEU A 14 13.25 7.41 2.30
C LEU A 14 12.87 5.98 2.69
N ILE A 15 11.59 5.65 2.46
CA ILE A 15 11.04 4.32 2.64
C ILE A 15 10.50 3.83 1.30
N ALA A 16 10.94 2.65 0.86
CA ALA A 16 10.26 1.94 -0.21
C ALA A 16 8.93 1.40 0.35
N ALA A 17 7.84 2.00 -0.09
CA ALA A 17 6.50 1.71 0.41
C ALA A 17 6.09 0.27 0.09
N PRO A 18 5.38 -0.41 1.01
CA PRO A 18 4.88 -1.75 0.78
C PRO A 18 3.73 -1.72 -0.25
N MET A 19 3.90 -2.44 -1.35
CA MET A 19 2.93 -2.53 -2.45
C MET A 19 2.46 -3.98 -2.58
N ALA A 20 1.31 -4.29 -1.96
CA ALA A 20 0.73 -5.64 -2.00
C ALA A 20 0.31 -6.05 -3.42
N GLY A 21 0.11 -7.37 -3.61
CA GLY A 21 -0.23 -7.91 -4.92
C GLY A 21 0.97 -8.22 -5.80
N GLY A 22 2.18 -8.25 -5.22
CA GLY A 22 3.40 -8.73 -5.88
C GLY A 22 4.40 -7.66 -6.32
N ALA A 23 4.02 -6.38 -6.32
CA ALA A 23 4.94 -5.32 -6.78
C ALA A 23 6.16 -5.16 -5.85
N THR A 24 5.99 -5.26 -4.53
CA THR A 24 7.12 -5.33 -3.59
C THR A 24 7.69 -6.75 -3.56
N THR A 25 8.99 -6.86 -3.77
CA THR A 25 9.77 -8.12 -3.68
C THR A 25 10.83 -8.03 -2.58
N PRO A 26 11.34 -9.14 -2.05
CA PRO A 26 12.50 -9.14 -1.17
C PRO A 26 13.71 -8.40 -1.78
N ALA A 27 13.94 -8.54 -3.10
CA ALA A 27 15.02 -7.85 -3.80
C ALA A 27 14.88 -6.32 -3.73
N MET A 28 13.67 -5.78 -3.95
CA MET A 28 13.38 -4.35 -3.82
C MET A 28 13.63 -3.85 -2.38
N VAL A 29 13.16 -4.60 -1.38
CA VAL A 29 13.36 -4.27 0.04
C VAL A 29 14.84 -4.22 0.38
N ILE A 30 15.61 -5.23 -0.01
CA ILE A 30 17.06 -5.29 0.20
C ILE A 30 17.77 -4.12 -0.51
N ALA A 31 17.41 -3.84 -1.76
CA ALA A 31 18.01 -2.75 -2.54
C ALA A 31 17.75 -1.39 -1.90
N ALA A 32 16.52 -1.14 -1.42
CA ALA A 32 16.15 0.10 -0.73
C ALA A 32 16.95 0.28 0.58
N SER A 33 17.08 -0.78 1.37
CA SER A 33 17.80 -0.71 2.64
C SER A 33 19.31 -0.55 2.43
N ARG A 34 19.89 -1.24 1.44
CA ARG A 34 21.31 -1.05 1.07
C ARG A 34 21.61 0.35 0.52
N ALA A 35 20.63 1.01 -0.07
CA ALA A 35 20.74 2.41 -0.51
C ALA A 35 20.70 3.41 0.65
N GLY A 36 20.57 2.95 1.89
CA GLY A 36 20.52 3.79 3.09
C GLY A 36 19.10 4.22 3.50
N GLY A 37 18.07 3.79 2.77
CA GLY A 37 16.67 3.94 3.15
C GLY A 37 16.15 2.77 3.99
N LEU A 38 14.84 2.53 3.93
CA LEU A 38 14.18 1.38 4.54
C LEU A 38 13.22 0.74 3.54
N GLY A 39 13.32 -0.57 3.31
CA GLY A 39 12.32 -1.31 2.55
C GLY A 39 11.28 -1.95 3.48
N LEU A 40 10.01 -1.97 3.06
CA LEU A 40 8.95 -2.71 3.76
C LEU A 40 8.39 -3.81 2.86
N LEU A 41 8.42 -5.07 3.34
CA LEU A 41 7.69 -6.18 2.74
C LEU A 41 6.18 -5.93 2.83
N ALA A 42 5.43 -6.43 1.87
CA ALA A 42 3.98 -6.32 1.84
C ALA A 42 3.35 -7.70 2.09
N ALA A 43 2.82 -7.92 3.30
CA ALA A 43 2.21 -9.19 3.69
C ALA A 43 0.77 -9.36 3.18
N GLY A 44 0.11 -8.29 2.69
CA GLY A 44 -1.26 -8.35 2.21
C GLY A 44 -1.46 -9.38 1.09
N TYR A 45 -2.54 -10.18 1.19
CA TYR A 45 -2.94 -11.25 0.26
C TYR A 45 -1.99 -12.46 0.21
N LYS A 46 -1.09 -12.61 1.18
CA LYS A 46 -0.16 -13.74 1.31
C LYS A 46 -0.57 -14.63 2.48
N SER A 47 -0.20 -15.91 2.45
CA SER A 47 -0.26 -16.77 3.63
C SER A 47 0.83 -16.39 4.64
N ALA A 48 0.66 -16.80 5.90
CA ALA A 48 1.67 -16.61 6.93
C ALA A 48 3.01 -17.25 6.54
N ASP A 49 3.01 -18.48 6.00
CA ASP A 49 4.22 -19.17 5.54
C ASP A 49 4.95 -18.39 4.44
N ALA A 50 4.21 -17.78 3.51
CA ALA A 50 4.81 -16.97 2.46
C ALA A 50 5.44 -15.69 3.01
N VAL A 51 4.82 -15.08 4.03
CA VAL A 51 5.38 -13.92 4.74
C VAL A 51 6.64 -14.31 5.49
N GLU A 52 6.63 -15.43 6.22
CA GLU A 52 7.80 -15.96 6.93
C GLU A 52 8.98 -16.22 5.98
N ALA A 53 8.72 -16.85 4.83
CA ALA A 53 9.75 -17.09 3.82
C ALA A 53 10.37 -15.79 3.27
N GLU A 54 9.57 -14.76 3.04
CA GLU A 54 10.08 -13.44 2.62
C GLU A 54 10.87 -12.74 3.72
N ILE A 55 10.43 -12.82 4.98
CA ILE A 55 11.18 -12.30 6.14
C ILE A 55 12.55 -12.96 6.21
N ALA A 56 12.62 -14.29 6.12
CA ALA A 56 13.88 -15.03 6.11
C ALA A 56 14.80 -14.59 4.96
N ALA A 57 14.26 -14.47 3.75
CA ALA A 57 15.03 -14.05 2.57
C ALA A 57 15.63 -12.64 2.71
N VAL A 58 14.95 -11.71 3.38
CA VAL A 58 15.50 -10.36 3.62
C VAL A 58 16.45 -10.35 4.82
N ALA A 59 16.15 -11.11 5.88
CA ALA A 59 17.02 -11.23 7.07
C ALA A 59 18.41 -11.77 6.71
N ASP A 60 18.50 -12.73 5.78
CA ASP A 60 19.76 -13.28 5.27
C ASP A 60 20.66 -12.20 4.63
N ALA A 61 20.10 -11.12 4.13
CA ALA A 61 20.84 -10.00 3.57
C ALA A 61 21.44 -9.07 4.65
N SER A 62 21.11 -9.26 5.93
CA SER A 62 21.60 -8.49 7.08
C SER A 62 21.37 -6.97 6.94
N VAL A 63 20.20 -6.58 6.42
CA VAL A 63 19.77 -5.17 6.30
C VAL A 63 18.56 -4.90 7.19
N PRO A 64 18.37 -3.66 7.69
CA PRO A 64 17.14 -3.32 8.39
C PRO A 64 15.95 -3.30 7.39
N PHE A 65 14.79 -3.80 7.81
CA PHE A 65 13.57 -3.78 6.99
C PHE A 65 12.33 -3.77 7.87
N GLY A 66 11.18 -3.56 7.25
CA GLY A 66 9.90 -3.71 7.92
C GLY A 66 8.94 -4.61 7.15
N VAL A 67 7.78 -4.87 7.76
CA VAL A 67 6.68 -5.62 7.17
C VAL A 67 5.39 -4.84 7.32
N ASN A 68 4.62 -4.72 6.24
CA ASN A 68 3.27 -4.15 6.29
C ASN A 68 2.22 -5.26 6.33
N VAL A 69 1.28 -5.15 7.26
CA VAL A 69 0.16 -6.08 7.46
C VAL A 69 -1.16 -5.33 7.30
N PHE A 70 -2.13 -5.97 6.69
CA PHE A 70 -3.50 -5.48 6.68
C PHE A 70 -4.19 -5.84 7.99
N ALA A 71 -4.49 -4.83 8.81
CA ALA A 71 -5.32 -5.04 9.99
C ALA A 71 -6.80 -5.12 9.56
N PRO A 72 -7.58 -6.07 10.10
CA PRO A 72 -8.96 -6.25 9.71
C PRO A 72 -9.79 -4.96 9.87
N ASN A 73 -10.44 -4.56 8.80
CA ASN A 73 -11.43 -3.49 8.74
C ASN A 73 -12.39 -3.80 7.58
N PRO A 74 -13.16 -4.90 7.69
CA PRO A 74 -14.04 -5.36 6.62
C PRO A 74 -15.17 -4.36 6.39
N VAL A 75 -15.56 -4.21 5.13
CA VAL A 75 -16.76 -3.47 4.74
C VAL A 75 -17.79 -4.50 4.27
N PRO A 76 -18.85 -4.75 5.05
CA PRO A 76 -19.86 -5.73 4.68
C PRO A 76 -20.57 -5.36 3.37
N VAL A 77 -20.90 -6.36 2.58
CA VAL A 77 -21.76 -6.26 1.39
C VAL A 77 -22.89 -7.28 1.50
N THR A 78 -24.12 -6.90 1.12
CA THR A 78 -25.23 -7.86 1.12
C THR A 78 -25.03 -8.89 0.00
N ALA A 79 -25.54 -10.11 0.21
CA ALA A 79 -25.47 -11.16 -0.82
C ALA A 79 -26.18 -10.75 -2.13
N GLU A 80 -27.25 -9.96 -2.05
CA GLU A 80 -27.96 -9.43 -3.20
C GLU A 80 -27.07 -8.46 -3.99
N THR A 81 -26.58 -7.39 -3.36
CA THR A 81 -25.68 -6.40 -3.99
C THR A 81 -24.43 -7.06 -4.57
N TYR A 82 -23.85 -8.05 -3.85
CA TYR A 82 -22.71 -8.81 -4.33
C TYR A 82 -23.03 -9.56 -5.64
N ARG A 83 -24.18 -10.29 -5.68
CA ARG A 83 -24.57 -11.06 -6.87
C ARG A 83 -24.91 -10.18 -8.06
N GLU A 84 -25.56 -9.03 -7.84
CA GLU A 84 -25.82 -8.04 -8.90
C GLU A 84 -24.51 -7.56 -9.53
N TYR A 85 -23.54 -7.20 -8.69
CA TYR A 85 -22.23 -6.77 -9.19
C TYR A 85 -21.45 -7.92 -9.84
N ALA A 86 -21.49 -9.12 -9.28
CA ALA A 86 -20.89 -10.32 -9.87
C ALA A 86 -21.45 -10.62 -11.25
N ALA A 87 -22.78 -10.53 -11.43
CA ALA A 87 -23.45 -10.76 -12.72
C ALA A 87 -23.03 -9.72 -13.76
N ALA A 88 -22.84 -8.45 -13.37
CA ALA A 88 -22.37 -7.40 -14.26
C ALA A 88 -20.92 -7.67 -14.71
N VAL A 89 -20.02 -8.01 -13.77
CA VAL A 89 -18.59 -8.28 -14.05
C VAL A 89 -18.42 -9.60 -14.82
N GLN A 90 -19.32 -10.59 -14.64
CA GLN A 90 -19.27 -11.88 -15.33
C GLN A 90 -19.16 -11.75 -16.83
N GLN A 91 -19.83 -10.76 -17.45
CA GLN A 91 -19.77 -10.52 -18.89
C GLN A 91 -18.34 -10.29 -19.40
N ARG A 92 -17.47 -9.69 -18.57
CA ARG A 92 -16.05 -9.52 -18.90
C ARG A 92 -15.25 -10.79 -18.65
N ALA A 93 -15.61 -11.57 -17.65
CA ALA A 93 -14.98 -12.84 -17.30
C ALA A 93 -15.27 -13.95 -18.33
N ASP A 94 -16.43 -13.93 -18.98
CA ASP A 94 -16.83 -14.87 -20.04
C ASP A 94 -15.82 -14.92 -21.20
N ARG A 95 -15.19 -13.79 -21.52
CA ARG A 95 -14.13 -13.70 -22.56
C ARG A 95 -12.91 -14.58 -22.24
N PHE A 96 -12.70 -14.92 -20.97
CA PHE A 96 -11.61 -15.77 -20.48
C PHE A 96 -12.11 -17.15 -20.06
N GLY A 97 -13.38 -17.48 -20.29
CA GLY A 97 -13.97 -18.75 -19.85
C GLY A 97 -14.04 -18.92 -18.32
N LEU A 98 -14.08 -17.81 -17.58
CA LEU A 98 -14.09 -17.82 -16.12
C LEU A 98 -15.50 -17.78 -15.56
N ASN A 99 -15.75 -18.56 -14.51
CA ASN A 99 -16.93 -18.43 -13.65
C ASN A 99 -16.51 -17.69 -12.38
N LEU A 100 -17.06 -16.51 -12.15
CA LEU A 100 -16.77 -15.72 -10.94
C LEU A 100 -17.55 -16.28 -9.73
N PRO A 101 -17.02 -16.10 -8.49
CA PRO A 101 -17.73 -16.48 -7.28
C PRO A 101 -19.10 -15.82 -7.16
N THR A 102 -20.11 -16.57 -6.74
CA THR A 102 -21.51 -16.09 -6.58
C THR A 102 -21.83 -15.63 -5.17
N ASP A 103 -20.97 -15.95 -4.21
CA ASP A 103 -21.17 -15.65 -2.81
C ASP A 103 -19.97 -14.87 -2.24
N PRO A 104 -20.22 -13.89 -1.37
CA PRO A 104 -19.16 -13.10 -0.77
C PRO A 104 -18.28 -13.98 0.12
N ARG A 105 -16.97 -13.76 0.05
CA ARG A 105 -15.98 -14.40 0.91
C ARG A 105 -15.56 -13.43 2.00
N ASP A 106 -15.69 -13.85 3.26
CA ASP A 106 -15.05 -13.19 4.38
C ASP A 106 -13.60 -13.68 4.52
N ASP A 107 -12.69 -12.74 4.77
CA ASP A 107 -11.28 -13.04 4.90
C ASP A 107 -10.61 -11.93 5.73
N ASP A 108 -9.88 -12.29 6.75
CA ASP A 108 -9.13 -11.38 7.61
C ASP A 108 -7.65 -11.28 7.20
N ASP A 109 -7.29 -11.80 6.02
CA ASP A 109 -5.94 -11.84 5.47
C ASP A 109 -4.96 -12.63 6.36
N ALA A 110 -5.44 -13.68 7.04
CA ALA A 110 -4.69 -14.48 8.01
C ALA A 110 -3.98 -13.61 9.06
N PHE A 111 -4.68 -12.59 9.58
CA PHE A 111 -4.11 -11.56 10.43
C PHE A 111 -3.40 -12.14 11.65
N THR A 112 -4.09 -13.00 12.41
CA THR A 112 -3.54 -13.61 13.63
C THR A 112 -2.28 -14.42 13.34
N ASP A 113 -2.32 -15.28 12.31
CA ASP A 113 -1.17 -16.11 11.95
C ASP A 113 0.04 -15.28 11.53
N LYS A 114 -0.18 -14.17 10.82
CA LYS A 114 0.89 -13.22 10.46
C LYS A 114 1.47 -12.49 11.67
N ILE A 115 0.65 -12.15 12.66
CA ILE A 115 1.15 -11.59 13.92
C ILE A 115 2.00 -12.62 14.66
N ASP A 116 1.59 -13.88 14.71
CA ASP A 116 2.38 -14.96 15.34
C ASP A 116 3.75 -15.14 14.67
N VAL A 117 3.80 -15.09 13.32
CA VAL A 117 5.06 -15.09 12.56
C VAL A 117 5.95 -13.91 12.96
N LEU A 118 5.39 -12.68 13.05
CA LEU A 118 6.14 -11.48 13.40
C LEU A 118 6.62 -11.47 14.87
N LEU A 119 5.94 -12.17 15.76
CA LEU A 119 6.38 -12.36 17.14
C LEU A 119 7.48 -13.43 17.25
N ALA A 120 7.41 -14.48 16.41
CA ALA A 120 8.43 -15.54 16.35
C ALA A 120 9.72 -15.07 15.62
N HIS A 121 9.56 -14.22 14.60
CA HIS A 121 10.62 -13.66 13.76
C HIS A 121 10.57 -12.12 13.78
N PRO A 122 10.98 -11.47 14.90
CA PRO A 122 10.84 -10.04 15.06
C PRO A 122 11.60 -9.24 13.99
N VAL A 123 10.93 -8.25 13.43
CA VAL A 123 11.51 -7.29 12.47
C VAL A 123 11.54 -5.90 13.10
N PRO A 124 12.46 -5.01 12.68
CA PRO A 124 12.58 -3.67 13.25
C PRO A 124 11.31 -2.82 13.20
N VAL A 125 10.50 -2.96 12.14
CA VAL A 125 9.30 -2.15 11.92
C VAL A 125 8.16 -3.03 11.42
N VAL A 126 6.98 -2.90 12.02
CA VAL A 126 5.72 -3.42 11.49
C VAL A 126 4.77 -2.25 11.25
N SER A 127 4.25 -2.14 10.03
CA SER A 127 3.24 -1.14 9.70
C SER A 127 1.88 -1.79 9.46
N PHE A 128 0.82 -1.10 9.86
CA PHE A 128 -0.56 -1.55 9.67
C PHE A 128 -1.32 -0.63 8.73
N THR A 129 -2.19 -1.24 7.94
CA THR A 129 -3.08 -0.54 6.99
C THR A 129 -4.49 -1.08 7.14
N PHE A 130 -5.50 -0.23 6.93
CA PHE A 130 -6.95 -0.43 6.98
C PHE A 130 -7.56 -0.34 8.38
N GLY A 131 -7.28 -1.28 9.29
CA GLY A 131 -7.71 -1.24 10.68
C GLY A 131 -6.60 -0.78 11.62
N VAL A 132 -6.96 -0.41 12.83
CA VAL A 132 -6.01 -0.24 13.93
C VAL A 132 -5.98 -1.54 14.72
N PRO A 133 -4.81 -2.20 14.87
CA PRO A 133 -4.73 -3.44 15.65
C PRO A 133 -5.04 -3.19 17.13
N GLY A 134 -5.47 -4.22 17.84
CA GLY A 134 -5.70 -4.13 19.27
C GLY A 134 -4.45 -3.71 20.04
N ALA A 135 -4.62 -2.97 21.14
CA ALA A 135 -3.51 -2.49 21.96
C ALA A 135 -2.65 -3.63 22.55
N ASP A 136 -3.19 -4.83 22.67
CA ASP A 136 -2.46 -6.05 23.06
C ASP A 136 -1.49 -6.51 21.98
N VAL A 137 -1.89 -6.50 20.70
CA VAL A 137 -1.03 -6.80 19.55
C VAL A 137 0.10 -5.77 19.46
N ILE A 138 -0.24 -4.46 19.58
CA ILE A 138 0.76 -3.39 19.55
C ILE A 138 1.82 -3.60 20.65
N ARG A 139 1.37 -3.81 21.89
CA ARG A 139 2.29 -4.07 23.01
C ARG A 139 3.12 -5.34 22.86
N ALA A 140 2.55 -6.41 22.28
CA ALA A 140 3.28 -7.64 22.03
C ALA A 140 4.43 -7.43 21.05
N LEU A 141 4.20 -6.72 19.94
CA LEU A 141 5.23 -6.35 18.97
C LEU A 141 6.30 -5.43 19.58
N GLN A 142 5.89 -4.41 20.33
CA GLN A 142 6.83 -3.51 21.04
C GLN A 142 7.70 -4.26 22.04
N LYS A 143 7.15 -5.26 22.74
CA LYS A 143 7.90 -6.08 23.72
C LYS A 143 9.03 -6.88 23.08
N VAL A 144 8.89 -7.29 21.82
CA VAL A 144 9.97 -7.99 21.08
C VAL A 144 10.89 -7.02 20.33
N GLY A 145 10.76 -5.70 20.55
CA GLY A 145 11.64 -4.66 20.00
C GLY A 145 11.21 -4.10 18.65
N THR A 146 10.00 -4.42 18.18
CA THR A 146 9.44 -3.93 16.92
C THR A 146 8.77 -2.57 17.11
N ALA A 147 9.13 -1.58 16.30
CA ALA A 147 8.40 -0.31 16.23
C ALA A 147 7.14 -0.47 15.38
N VAL A 148 6.02 0.05 15.90
CA VAL A 148 4.70 -0.09 15.27
C VAL A 148 4.28 1.20 14.58
N VAL A 149 3.92 1.11 13.29
CA VAL A 149 3.45 2.22 12.45
C VAL A 149 2.01 1.98 12.06
N GLN A 150 1.14 3.00 12.15
CA GLN A 150 -0.21 2.96 11.61
C GLN A 150 -0.34 3.88 10.41
N THR A 151 -0.94 3.39 9.32
CA THR A 151 -1.33 4.25 8.19
C THR A 151 -2.62 4.97 8.53
N VAL A 152 -2.61 6.29 8.34
CA VAL A 152 -3.74 7.20 8.60
C VAL A 152 -3.91 8.17 7.44
N THR A 153 -5.13 8.67 7.23
CA THR A 153 -5.47 9.60 6.16
C THR A 153 -6.08 10.92 6.68
N SER A 154 -6.25 11.05 8.00
CA SER A 154 -6.81 12.24 8.63
C SER A 154 -6.29 12.43 10.06
N PRO A 155 -6.42 13.65 10.63
CA PRO A 155 -6.11 13.90 12.05
C PRO A 155 -6.90 13.02 13.02
N GLN A 156 -8.17 12.76 12.73
CA GLN A 156 -9.05 11.94 13.57
C GLN A 156 -8.55 10.47 13.61
N GLU A 157 -8.13 9.93 12.48
CA GLU A 157 -7.52 8.59 12.41
C GLU A 157 -6.18 8.56 13.17
N ALA A 158 -5.41 9.66 13.12
CA ALA A 158 -4.15 9.79 13.85
C ALA A 158 -4.37 9.77 15.37
N GLU A 159 -5.41 10.43 15.88
CA GLU A 159 -5.79 10.39 17.30
C GLU A 159 -6.16 8.97 17.74
N LEU A 160 -6.94 8.24 16.93
CA LEU A 160 -7.29 6.83 17.21
C LEU A 160 -6.06 5.93 17.27
N ALA A 161 -5.15 6.07 16.32
CA ALA A 161 -3.91 5.30 16.27
C ALA A 161 -2.98 5.63 17.46
N ALA A 162 -2.84 6.92 17.80
CA ALA A 162 -2.07 7.36 18.96
C ALA A 162 -2.63 6.82 20.27
N ALA A 163 -3.96 6.84 20.43
CA ALA A 163 -4.63 6.28 21.61
C ALA A 163 -4.44 4.76 21.73
N ALA A 164 -4.30 4.04 20.61
CA ALA A 164 -3.98 2.59 20.60
C ALA A 164 -2.53 2.30 21.01
N GLY A 165 -1.63 3.30 20.98
CA GLY A 165 -0.26 3.20 21.48
C GLY A 165 0.78 2.88 20.40
N VAL A 166 0.54 3.21 19.13
CA VAL A 166 1.53 3.05 18.05
C VAL A 166 2.70 4.02 18.23
N ASP A 167 3.85 3.68 17.66
CA ASP A 167 5.09 4.47 17.80
C ASP A 167 5.22 5.57 16.75
N MET A 168 4.64 5.38 15.56
CA MET A 168 4.73 6.28 14.42
C MET A 168 3.47 6.21 13.55
N LEU A 169 3.30 7.22 12.69
CA LEU A 169 2.19 7.27 11.73
C LEU A 169 2.72 7.39 10.30
N ALA A 170 2.17 6.58 9.38
CA ALA A 170 2.29 6.79 7.94
C ALA A 170 1.08 7.61 7.46
N VAL A 171 1.29 8.87 7.15
CA VAL A 171 0.24 9.82 6.73
C VAL A 171 0.10 9.73 5.23
N GLN A 172 -1.01 9.14 4.77
CA GLN A 172 -1.24 8.88 3.35
C GLN A 172 -2.22 9.89 2.75
N ALA A 173 -1.75 10.67 1.79
CA ALA A 173 -2.59 11.57 1.00
C ALA A 173 -3.40 10.83 -0.08
N ALA A 174 -4.54 11.39 -0.47
CA ALA A 174 -5.46 10.83 -1.48
C ALA A 174 -4.83 10.63 -2.88
N VAL A 175 -3.69 11.26 -3.14
CA VAL A 175 -2.91 11.13 -4.39
C VAL A 175 -1.99 9.90 -4.42
N ALA A 176 -1.92 9.13 -3.32
CA ALA A 176 -1.18 7.88 -3.26
C ALA A 176 -1.81 6.82 -4.17
N GLY A 177 -0.99 5.96 -4.78
CA GLY A 177 -1.44 4.82 -5.56
C GLY A 177 -1.91 3.65 -4.68
N GLY A 178 -2.80 2.82 -5.23
CA GLY A 178 -3.39 1.69 -4.53
C GLY A 178 -4.49 2.11 -3.54
N HIS A 179 -4.78 1.24 -2.61
CA HIS A 179 -5.84 1.45 -1.63
C HIS A 179 -5.56 2.63 -0.71
N SER A 180 -6.62 3.41 -0.43
CA SER A 180 -6.60 4.33 0.70
C SER A 180 -6.52 3.53 2.00
N GLY A 181 -5.53 3.87 2.85
CA GLY A 181 -5.36 3.29 4.17
C GLY A 181 -6.37 3.79 5.20
N THR A 182 -7.40 4.53 4.77
CA THR A 182 -8.41 5.13 5.64
C THR A 182 -9.09 4.10 6.55
N LEU A 183 -9.41 4.53 7.75
CA LEU A 183 -10.21 3.75 8.71
C LEU A 183 -11.72 3.83 8.40
N THR A 184 -12.13 4.78 7.53
CA THR A 184 -13.53 5.04 7.14
C THR A 184 -13.72 4.90 5.62
N PRO A 185 -13.68 3.65 5.08
CA PRO A 185 -13.70 3.40 3.63
C PRO A 185 -15.02 3.71 2.93
N ASP A 186 -16.08 3.99 3.68
CA ASP A 186 -17.37 4.50 3.19
C ASP A 186 -17.27 5.95 2.68
N ARG A 187 -16.22 6.68 3.07
CA ARG A 187 -15.94 8.03 2.62
C ARG A 187 -14.82 8.04 1.58
N MET A 188 -14.96 8.91 0.58
CA MET A 188 -13.86 9.16 -0.36
C MET A 188 -12.77 9.98 0.34
N PRO A 189 -11.48 9.65 0.14
CA PRO A 189 -10.37 10.40 0.72
C PRO A 189 -10.38 11.86 0.26
N GLU A 190 -10.20 12.79 1.20
CA GLU A 190 -10.12 14.22 0.88
C GLU A 190 -8.85 14.54 0.08
N PRO A 191 -8.94 15.38 -0.97
CA PRO A 191 -7.79 15.75 -1.79
C PRO A 191 -6.90 16.82 -1.13
N VAL A 192 -6.42 16.54 0.08
CA VAL A 192 -5.51 17.43 0.83
C VAL A 192 -4.07 17.19 0.36
N PRO A 193 -3.30 18.27 0.03
CA PRO A 193 -1.87 18.16 -0.26
C PRO A 193 -1.10 17.54 0.91
N ILE A 194 -0.09 16.71 0.62
CA ILE A 194 0.62 15.94 1.66
C ILE A 194 1.25 16.83 2.72
N GLY A 195 1.87 17.95 2.36
CA GLY A 195 2.47 18.88 3.33
C GLY A 195 1.44 19.48 4.29
N GLU A 196 0.26 19.85 3.78
CA GLU A 196 -0.85 20.33 4.61
C GLU A 196 -1.39 19.22 5.52
N LEU A 197 -1.55 18.00 4.98
CA LEU A 197 -2.03 16.86 5.77
C LEU A 197 -1.04 16.52 6.91
N ILE A 198 0.27 16.52 6.65
CA ILE A 198 1.31 16.36 7.67
C ILE A 198 1.15 17.41 8.76
N THR A 199 1.00 18.69 8.41
CA THR A 199 0.82 19.78 9.38
C THR A 199 -0.44 19.60 10.22
N ARG A 200 -1.57 19.22 9.60
CA ARG A 200 -2.83 18.96 10.30
C ARG A 200 -2.69 17.79 11.30
N VAL A 201 -2.04 16.70 10.90
CA VAL A 201 -1.81 15.53 11.76
C VAL A 201 -0.84 15.87 12.90
N ALA A 202 0.27 16.58 12.61
CA ALA A 202 1.23 17.03 13.63
C ALA A 202 0.61 17.93 14.69
N THR A 203 -0.46 18.67 14.36
CA THR A 203 -1.22 19.49 15.32
C THR A 203 -2.09 18.63 16.24
N ALA A 204 -2.60 17.50 15.75
CA ALA A 204 -3.48 16.61 16.52
C ALA A 204 -2.69 15.64 17.42
N VAL A 205 -1.51 15.17 16.99
CA VAL A 205 -0.73 14.16 17.73
C VAL A 205 0.77 14.45 17.70
N HIS A 206 1.49 14.01 18.73
CA HIS A 206 2.94 14.21 18.86
C HIS A 206 3.71 12.90 18.60
N LEU A 207 3.50 12.29 17.43
CA LEU A 207 4.21 11.09 16.97
C LEU A 207 5.07 11.43 15.74
N PRO A 208 6.20 10.71 15.51
CA PRO A 208 6.93 10.82 14.25
C PRO A 208 6.04 10.45 13.06
N LEU A 209 6.09 11.26 12.00
CA LEU A 209 5.24 11.13 10.81
C LEU A 209 6.07 10.68 9.60
N ILE A 210 5.55 9.74 8.84
CA ILE A 210 6.06 9.30 7.55
C ILE A 210 5.09 9.81 6.48
N ALA A 211 5.55 10.68 5.58
CA ALA A 211 4.71 11.17 4.49
C ALA A 211 4.56 10.13 3.39
N ALA A 212 3.35 9.92 2.87
CA ALA A 212 3.07 9.00 1.76
C ALA A 212 2.07 9.59 0.77
N GLY A 213 2.33 9.38 -0.53
CA GLY A 213 1.46 9.84 -1.62
C GLY A 213 1.90 11.14 -2.29
N GLY A 214 2.01 11.10 -3.62
CA GLY A 214 2.43 12.22 -4.44
C GLY A 214 3.93 12.50 -4.45
N LEU A 215 4.74 11.70 -3.81
CA LEU A 215 6.19 11.88 -3.65
C LEU A 215 6.92 11.21 -4.82
N ALA A 216 7.23 11.98 -5.85
CA ALA A 216 7.79 11.46 -7.09
C ALA A 216 9.04 12.19 -7.59
N THR A 217 9.35 13.34 -7.00
CA THR A 217 10.52 14.17 -7.34
C THR A 217 11.28 14.58 -6.07
N PRO A 218 12.57 15.03 -6.17
CA PRO A 218 13.31 15.58 -5.03
C PRO A 218 12.57 16.73 -4.35
N LYS A 219 11.90 17.58 -5.12
CA LYS A 219 11.11 18.70 -4.61
C LYS A 219 9.94 18.22 -3.74
N ASP A 220 9.24 17.15 -4.15
CA ASP A 220 8.11 16.60 -3.37
C ASP A 220 8.60 16.04 -2.04
N VAL A 221 9.73 15.30 -2.07
CA VAL A 221 10.34 14.72 -0.87
C VAL A 221 10.79 15.84 0.07
N SER A 222 11.56 16.81 -0.42
CA SER A 222 12.04 17.95 0.38
C SER A 222 10.88 18.75 0.98
N ALA A 223 9.80 18.98 0.24
CA ALA A 223 8.61 19.68 0.73
C ALA A 223 7.91 18.90 1.86
N ALA A 224 7.79 17.57 1.75
CA ALA A 224 7.19 16.75 2.78
C ALA A 224 8.03 16.72 4.08
N LEU A 225 9.35 16.61 3.96
CA LEU A 225 10.28 16.68 5.09
C LEU A 225 10.25 18.06 5.75
N SER A 226 10.23 19.14 4.96
CA SER A 226 10.11 20.52 5.45
C SER A 226 8.77 20.80 6.15
N ALA A 227 7.71 20.07 5.80
CA ALA A 227 6.42 20.14 6.49
C ALA A 227 6.40 19.38 7.84
N GLY A 228 7.50 18.71 8.20
CA GLY A 228 7.66 18.03 9.50
C GLY A 228 7.62 16.51 9.44
N ALA A 229 7.60 15.88 8.27
CA ALA A 229 7.74 14.43 8.18
C ALA A 229 9.18 13.99 8.53
N ALA A 230 9.29 12.90 9.29
CA ALA A 230 10.58 12.28 9.62
C ALA A 230 11.16 11.47 8.46
N ALA A 231 10.28 10.98 7.55
CA ALA A 231 10.66 10.25 6.35
C ALA A 231 9.56 10.37 5.29
N ALA A 232 9.90 10.02 4.05
CA ALA A 232 9.00 9.97 2.90
C ALA A 232 8.90 8.55 2.35
N ALA A 233 7.68 8.00 2.29
CA ALA A 233 7.41 6.69 1.70
C ALA A 233 7.03 6.82 0.23
N VAL A 234 7.81 6.21 -0.66
CA VAL A 234 7.66 6.27 -2.10
C VAL A 234 7.29 4.88 -2.64
N GLY A 235 6.22 4.79 -3.43
CA GLY A 235 5.74 3.53 -4.00
C GLY A 235 5.70 3.58 -5.52
N THR A 236 4.85 4.40 -6.10
CA THR A 236 4.56 4.44 -7.54
C THR A 236 5.81 4.59 -8.40
N VAL A 237 6.79 5.39 -7.99
CA VAL A 237 8.06 5.57 -8.70
C VAL A 237 8.89 4.28 -8.78
N LEU A 238 8.66 3.34 -7.87
CA LEU A 238 9.33 2.04 -7.80
C LEU A 238 8.61 0.93 -8.58
N LEU A 239 7.39 1.17 -9.09
CA LEU A 239 6.62 0.13 -9.80
C LEU A 239 7.31 -0.39 -11.06
N ARG A 240 8.17 0.41 -11.68
CA ARG A 240 8.97 0.03 -12.84
C ARG A 240 10.44 -0.23 -12.51
N ALA A 241 10.82 -0.22 -11.21
CA ALA A 241 12.19 -0.56 -10.81
C ALA A 241 12.57 -1.97 -11.28
N GLU A 242 13.87 -2.23 -11.47
CA GLU A 242 14.38 -3.51 -11.92
C GLU A 242 14.01 -4.65 -10.98
N GLU A 243 13.93 -4.37 -9.68
CA GLU A 243 13.55 -5.32 -8.64
C GLU A 243 12.04 -5.44 -8.42
N SER A 244 11.22 -4.66 -9.16
CA SER A 244 9.76 -4.68 -9.01
C SER A 244 9.15 -5.97 -9.56
N GLY A 245 8.26 -6.57 -8.78
CA GLY A 245 7.42 -7.70 -9.20
C GLY A 245 6.10 -7.30 -9.87
N ALA A 246 5.90 -6.02 -10.19
CA ALA A 246 4.74 -5.58 -10.95
C ALA A 246 4.70 -6.27 -12.32
N SER A 247 3.51 -6.70 -12.79
CA SER A 247 3.38 -7.39 -14.07
C SER A 247 3.89 -6.54 -15.24
N ALA A 248 4.34 -7.20 -16.30
CA ALA A 248 4.80 -6.51 -17.51
C ALA A 248 3.73 -5.59 -18.09
N THR A 249 2.46 -6.04 -18.10
CA THR A 249 1.29 -5.25 -18.49
C THR A 249 1.15 -3.98 -17.65
N HIS A 250 1.31 -4.06 -16.33
CA HIS A 250 1.23 -2.90 -15.44
C HIS A 250 2.41 -1.93 -15.70
N GLN A 251 3.62 -2.44 -15.81
CA GLN A 251 4.80 -1.61 -16.11
C GLN A 251 4.72 -0.93 -17.48
N ALA A 252 4.18 -1.62 -18.49
CA ALA A 252 3.93 -1.05 -19.81
C ALA A 252 2.87 0.05 -19.77
N ALA A 253 1.76 -0.19 -19.04
CA ALA A 253 0.71 0.81 -18.86
C ALA A 253 1.20 2.10 -18.18
N LEU A 254 2.13 1.99 -17.22
CA LEU A 254 2.74 3.16 -16.58
C LEU A 254 3.63 3.97 -17.53
N ALA A 255 4.20 3.31 -18.55
CA ALA A 255 5.05 3.93 -19.57
C ALA A 255 4.26 4.50 -20.75
N ASP A 256 3.01 4.11 -20.92
CA ASP A 256 2.17 4.50 -22.05
C ASP A 256 1.86 6.01 -22.02
N PRO A 257 2.30 6.80 -23.00
CA PRO A 257 2.03 8.23 -23.04
C PRO A 257 0.55 8.57 -23.21
N ALA A 258 -0.27 7.64 -23.73
CA ALA A 258 -1.70 7.84 -23.90
C ALA A 258 -2.45 7.86 -22.55
N ARG A 259 -1.90 7.25 -21.50
CA ARG A 259 -2.49 7.26 -20.16
C ARG A 259 -2.10 8.54 -19.44
N THR A 260 -3.06 9.42 -19.20
CA THR A 260 -2.79 10.78 -18.71
C THR A 260 -3.20 11.03 -17.28
N GLU A 261 -4.05 10.17 -16.68
CA GLU A 261 -4.62 10.43 -15.38
C GLU A 261 -4.75 9.18 -14.50
N THR A 262 -4.82 9.41 -13.20
CA THR A 262 -5.22 8.42 -12.20
C THR A 262 -6.52 8.84 -11.54
N VAL A 263 -7.37 7.88 -11.23
CA VAL A 263 -8.66 8.10 -10.57
C VAL A 263 -8.77 7.21 -9.32
N ILE A 264 -9.58 7.63 -8.34
CA ILE A 264 -9.97 6.77 -7.21
C ILE A 264 -11.17 5.95 -7.65
N THR A 265 -11.14 4.66 -7.38
CA THR A 265 -12.18 3.71 -7.79
C THR A 265 -12.46 2.68 -6.69
N ARG A 266 -13.68 2.15 -6.64
CA ARG A 266 -14.07 0.97 -5.86
C ARG A 266 -14.31 -0.26 -6.73
N ALA A 267 -14.31 -0.09 -8.05
CA ALA A 267 -14.70 -1.12 -9.01
C ALA A 267 -13.95 -2.45 -8.83
N PHE A 268 -12.67 -2.42 -8.52
CA PHE A 268 -11.88 -3.66 -8.40
C PHE A 268 -12.01 -4.35 -7.03
N THR A 269 -12.27 -3.61 -5.95
CA THR A 269 -12.08 -4.17 -4.61
C THR A 269 -13.18 -3.81 -3.61
N GLY A 270 -14.09 -2.92 -3.96
CA GLY A 270 -15.12 -2.43 -3.04
C GLY A 270 -14.57 -1.50 -1.94
N ARG A 271 -13.33 -1.00 -2.10
CA ARG A 271 -12.68 -0.04 -1.21
C ARG A 271 -11.99 1.03 -2.05
N PRO A 272 -11.99 2.32 -1.65
CA PRO A 272 -11.32 3.37 -2.42
C PRO A 272 -9.86 3.04 -2.69
N ALA A 273 -9.46 3.04 -3.95
CA ALA A 273 -8.08 2.80 -4.39
C ALA A 273 -7.78 3.63 -5.64
N ARG A 274 -6.55 4.15 -5.76
CA ARG A 274 -6.16 4.97 -6.90
C ARG A 274 -5.36 4.17 -7.91
N GLY A 275 -5.76 4.25 -9.19
CA GLY A 275 -5.04 3.64 -10.30
C GLY A 275 -5.15 4.45 -11.58
N LEU A 276 -4.41 4.05 -12.61
CA LEU A 276 -4.59 4.56 -13.96
C LEU A 276 -6.02 4.29 -14.42
N ARG A 277 -6.67 5.29 -15.00
CA ARG A 277 -8.01 5.15 -15.59
C ARG A 277 -7.98 4.13 -16.73
N ASN A 278 -8.98 3.26 -16.79
CA ASN A 278 -9.14 2.25 -17.85
C ASN A 278 -10.61 1.89 -18.03
N ALA A 279 -10.90 1.07 -19.05
CA ALA A 279 -12.26 0.71 -19.42
C ALA A 279 -13.04 0.01 -18.29
N PHE A 280 -12.38 -0.83 -17.45
CA PHE A 280 -13.05 -1.47 -16.33
C PHE A 280 -13.56 -0.45 -15.31
N ILE A 281 -12.73 0.55 -14.99
CA ILE A 281 -13.13 1.63 -14.07
C ILE A 281 -14.30 2.42 -14.67
N ASP A 282 -14.22 2.82 -15.95
CA ASP A 282 -15.27 3.61 -16.59
C ASP A 282 -16.61 2.88 -16.63
N GLU A 283 -16.59 1.57 -16.82
CA GLU A 283 -17.79 0.74 -16.91
C GLU A 283 -18.40 0.43 -15.53
N PHE A 284 -17.55 0.08 -14.55
CA PHE A 284 -18.03 -0.51 -13.30
C PHE A 284 -18.05 0.44 -12.10
N GLU A 285 -17.31 1.56 -12.10
CA GLU A 285 -17.34 2.51 -10.98
C GLU A 285 -18.75 3.03 -10.65
N PRO A 286 -19.62 3.33 -11.65
CA PRO A 286 -20.96 3.81 -11.36
C PRO A 286 -21.86 2.84 -10.57
N ILE A 287 -21.55 1.53 -10.61
CA ILE A 287 -22.31 0.47 -9.94
C ILE A 287 -21.49 -0.28 -8.88
N ALA A 288 -20.23 0.13 -8.65
CA ALA A 288 -19.34 -0.54 -7.74
C ALA A 288 -19.80 -0.41 -6.29
N PRO A 289 -20.09 -1.52 -5.59
CA PRO A 289 -20.49 -1.45 -4.19
C PRO A 289 -19.30 -1.23 -3.28
N LEU A 290 -19.56 -0.78 -2.07
CA LEU A 290 -18.69 -1.02 -0.94
C LEU A 290 -18.72 -2.52 -0.61
N GLY A 291 -17.59 -3.13 -0.25
CA GLY A 291 -17.60 -4.57 0.00
C GLY A 291 -16.21 -5.22 0.03
N TYR A 292 -15.25 -4.60 0.71
CA TYR A 292 -13.92 -5.18 0.89
C TYR A 292 -13.88 -6.13 2.11
N PRO A 293 -13.28 -7.33 2.01
CA PRO A 293 -12.52 -7.86 0.89
C PRO A 293 -13.33 -8.67 -0.15
N ALA A 294 -14.64 -8.86 0.03
CA ALA A 294 -15.45 -9.72 -0.84
C ALA A 294 -15.33 -9.35 -2.32
N ILE A 295 -15.43 -8.06 -2.67
CA ILE A 295 -15.31 -7.58 -4.06
C ILE A 295 -13.88 -7.75 -4.59
N HIS A 296 -12.86 -7.65 -3.74
CA HIS A 296 -11.48 -7.97 -4.14
C HIS A 296 -11.37 -9.42 -4.63
N TYR A 297 -11.97 -10.37 -3.90
CA TYR A 297 -11.95 -11.78 -4.28
C TYR A 297 -12.84 -12.08 -5.48
N LEU A 298 -13.95 -11.39 -5.64
CA LEU A 298 -14.80 -11.48 -6.83
C LEU A 298 -14.03 -11.17 -8.11
N THR A 299 -13.32 -10.05 -8.15
CA THR A 299 -12.64 -9.57 -9.37
C THR A 299 -11.25 -10.19 -9.57
N SER A 300 -10.68 -10.84 -8.55
CA SER A 300 -9.30 -11.38 -8.59
C SER A 300 -9.07 -12.37 -9.73
N PRO A 301 -9.96 -13.34 -10.03
CA PRO A 301 -9.77 -14.25 -11.17
C PRO A 301 -9.68 -13.51 -12.50
N LEU A 302 -10.57 -12.54 -12.74
CA LEU A 302 -10.57 -11.72 -13.95
C LEU A 302 -9.29 -10.92 -14.10
N ARG A 303 -8.85 -10.25 -13.03
CA ARG A 303 -7.60 -9.46 -13.04
C ARG A 303 -6.36 -10.30 -13.32
N LYS A 304 -6.31 -11.54 -12.79
CA LYS A 304 -5.22 -12.49 -13.08
C LYS A 304 -5.22 -12.93 -14.53
N ALA A 305 -6.39 -13.24 -15.10
CA ALA A 305 -6.53 -13.61 -16.51
C ALA A 305 -6.18 -12.43 -17.43
N ALA A 306 -6.62 -11.23 -17.11
CA ALA A 306 -6.30 -10.01 -17.84
C ALA A 306 -4.79 -9.73 -17.86
N ALA A 307 -4.10 -9.89 -16.72
CA ALA A 307 -2.65 -9.76 -16.65
C ALA A 307 -1.92 -10.80 -17.50
N ALA A 308 -2.39 -12.06 -17.52
CA ALA A 308 -1.83 -13.13 -18.32
C ALA A 308 -2.07 -12.95 -19.83
N ALA A 309 -3.15 -12.25 -20.20
CA ALA A 309 -3.52 -11.96 -21.59
C ALA A 309 -3.01 -10.61 -22.10
N ASP A 310 -2.23 -9.89 -21.29
CA ASP A 310 -1.75 -8.53 -21.58
C ASP A 310 -2.89 -7.52 -21.89
N GLU A 311 -3.97 -7.59 -21.10
CA GLU A 311 -5.17 -6.76 -21.22
C GLU A 311 -5.23 -5.68 -20.12
N PRO A 312 -4.56 -4.54 -20.28
CA PRO A 312 -4.48 -3.49 -19.25
C PRO A 312 -5.83 -2.86 -18.93
N GLU A 313 -6.79 -2.91 -19.85
CA GLU A 313 -8.12 -2.34 -19.68
C GLU A 313 -8.99 -3.05 -18.63
N LEU A 314 -8.60 -4.27 -18.24
CA LEU A 314 -9.29 -5.07 -17.22
C LEU A 314 -8.42 -5.30 -15.97
N LEU A 315 -7.24 -4.68 -15.91
CA LEU A 315 -6.31 -4.83 -14.81
C LEU A 315 -6.36 -3.62 -13.86
N HIS A 316 -6.28 -3.87 -12.56
CA HIS A 316 -6.15 -2.83 -11.53
C HIS A 316 -4.75 -2.21 -11.57
N LEU A 317 -4.58 -1.18 -12.35
CA LEU A 317 -3.30 -0.50 -12.59
C LEU A 317 -3.02 0.51 -11.47
N TRP A 318 -2.78 0.02 -10.25
CA TRP A 318 -2.57 0.88 -9.08
C TRP A 318 -1.38 1.82 -9.28
N ALA A 319 -1.63 3.11 -9.19
CA ALA A 319 -0.62 4.15 -9.34
C ALA A 319 -1.10 5.47 -8.74
N GLY A 320 -0.22 6.21 -8.10
CA GLY A 320 -0.46 7.58 -7.66
C GLY A 320 -0.27 8.59 -8.79
N THR A 321 -0.55 9.85 -8.51
CA THR A 321 -0.49 10.94 -9.49
C THR A 321 0.92 11.18 -10.06
N GLY A 322 1.98 10.76 -9.35
CA GLY A 322 3.37 10.85 -9.82
C GLY A 322 3.81 9.71 -10.74
N PHE A 323 2.91 8.91 -11.32
CA PHE A 323 3.24 7.71 -12.08
C PHE A 323 4.18 7.93 -13.29
N ARG A 324 4.15 9.12 -13.88
CA ARG A 324 5.03 9.45 -15.00
C ARG A 324 6.52 9.52 -14.64
N HIS A 325 6.84 9.59 -13.35
CA HIS A 325 8.20 9.53 -12.83
C HIS A 325 8.69 8.10 -12.57
N ALA A 326 7.84 7.07 -12.77
CA ALA A 326 8.25 5.68 -12.66
C ALA A 326 9.20 5.30 -13.80
N ARG A 327 10.46 4.94 -13.46
CA ARG A 327 11.52 4.64 -14.42
C ARG A 327 11.97 3.18 -14.29
N LYS A 328 12.48 2.63 -15.40
CA LYS A 328 13.08 1.30 -15.41
C LYS A 328 14.57 1.43 -15.06
N GLU A 329 14.85 1.53 -13.77
CA GLU A 329 16.18 1.69 -13.19
C GLU A 329 16.26 0.91 -11.88
N PRO A 330 17.45 0.61 -11.34
CA PRO A 330 17.60 0.00 -10.02
C PRO A 330 16.92 0.83 -8.92
N THR A 331 16.27 0.16 -7.96
CA THR A 331 15.64 0.81 -6.79
C THR A 331 16.60 1.78 -6.09
N ALA A 332 17.86 1.37 -5.89
CA ALA A 332 18.87 2.19 -5.24
C ALA A 332 19.11 3.52 -5.99
N LYS A 333 19.14 3.46 -7.33
CA LYS A 333 19.32 4.66 -8.18
C LYS A 333 18.12 5.60 -8.06
N ILE A 334 16.90 5.04 -8.13
CA ILE A 334 15.67 5.84 -8.00
C ILE A 334 15.64 6.57 -6.65
N LEU A 335 15.97 5.88 -5.55
CA LEU A 335 16.00 6.49 -4.22
C LEU A 335 17.10 7.55 -4.09
N ALA A 336 18.30 7.30 -4.64
CA ALA A 336 19.38 8.28 -4.61
C ALA A 336 18.99 9.56 -5.37
N ASP A 337 18.34 9.44 -6.52
CA ASP A 337 17.88 10.59 -7.32
C ASP A 337 16.81 11.43 -6.57
N LEU A 338 15.99 10.82 -5.73
CA LEU A 338 14.95 11.51 -4.95
C LEU A 338 15.51 12.39 -3.80
N VAL A 339 16.78 12.23 -3.44
CA VAL A 339 17.44 13.03 -2.39
C VAL A 339 18.66 13.79 -2.89
N ALA A 340 18.95 13.78 -4.21
CA ALA A 340 20.16 14.34 -4.79
C ALA A 340 20.32 15.86 -4.60
N ASP A 341 19.22 16.61 -4.39
CA ASP A 341 19.20 18.06 -4.26
C ASP A 341 18.53 18.55 -2.97
N SER A 342 18.41 17.69 -1.94
CA SER A 342 17.70 17.98 -0.68
C SER A 342 18.64 18.44 0.43
#